data_b2bd8a7cdeae180a5ffcae31678567f5
#
_entry.id   b2bd8a7cdeae180a5ffcae31678567f5
#
_cell.length_a   1.000
_cell.length_b   1.000
_cell.length_c   1.000
_cell.angle_alpha   90.00
_cell.angle_beta   90.00
_cell.angle_gamma   90.00
#
_symmetry.space_group_name_H-M   'P 1'
#
loop_
_entity.id
_entity.type
_entity.pdbx_description
1 polymer ?
#
loop_
_entity_poly.entity_id
_entity_poly.type
_entity_poly.pdbx_seq_one_letter_code
_entity_poly.pdbx_strand_id
1 'polypeptide(L)'
;TYNYIKNYFPHVKVDLYLEPIPNIFKFMKRSEEILSEWPDDRKYDLFIAQDCGDAKRLGNAAKYFESAEHTICVDHHVSNQNFAEHNYIFPDASSTCELIFELLPDERIDREIAECIYTGMVHDTGVFQYSCTSRKTMEIAGKLIEKGINFPKIVDETFFTKTYNQNRIMGLALMKSVLHLDGKCISSVITKQEMQEYDVLPKHLDGIVSQLRVTKDVEVAIFLYELEDGEFKVSTRSKELVDLSEIAVKFDGGGHVRAAGFSMKGEPEQIIEAIL
;
A
#
# COMPACT_ATOMS: atom_id res chain seq x y z
N THR A 1 16.04 3.16 4.59
CA THR A 1 16.87 2.61 5.68
C THR A 1 17.99 1.74 5.14
N TYR A 2 17.72 0.67 4.38
CA TYR A 2 18.74 -0.27 3.89
C TYR A 2 19.90 0.43 3.16
N ASN A 3 19.60 1.28 2.16
CA ASN A 3 20.62 2.02 1.41
C ASN A 3 21.46 2.93 2.31
N TYR A 4 20.84 3.54 3.31
CA TYR A 4 21.55 4.37 4.29
C TYR A 4 22.56 3.56 5.11
N ILE A 5 22.15 2.40 5.64
CA ILE A 5 23.05 1.54 6.41
C ILE A 5 24.21 1.06 5.52
N LYS A 6 23.94 0.60 4.31
CA LYS A 6 24.98 0.13 3.36
C LYS A 6 25.98 1.22 2.99
N ASN A 7 25.52 2.47 2.86
CA ASN A 7 26.39 3.58 2.45
C ASN A 7 27.26 4.11 3.60
N TYR A 8 26.69 4.19 4.82
CA TYR A 8 27.36 4.89 5.93
C TYR A 8 27.88 3.97 7.03
N PHE A 9 27.48 2.72 7.04
CA PHE A 9 27.93 1.71 8.00
C PHE A 9 28.36 0.40 7.28
N PRO A 10 29.41 0.47 6.43
CA PRO A 10 29.78 -0.67 5.56
C PRO A 10 30.27 -1.91 6.32
N HIS A 11 30.59 -1.77 7.60
CA HIS A 11 30.97 -2.89 8.48
C HIS A 11 29.77 -3.63 9.07
N VAL A 12 28.56 -3.03 9.01
CA VAL A 12 27.32 -3.66 9.46
C VAL A 12 26.82 -4.62 8.38
N LYS A 13 26.57 -5.85 8.77
CA LYS A 13 25.87 -6.82 7.92
C LYS A 13 24.36 -6.52 8.04
N VAL A 14 23.72 -6.26 6.93
CA VAL A 14 22.30 -5.95 6.89
C VAL A 14 21.63 -6.73 5.78
N ASP A 15 20.53 -7.38 6.12
CA ASP A 15 19.64 -8.09 5.21
C ASP A 15 18.32 -7.32 5.10
N LEU A 16 17.73 -7.32 3.90
CA LEU A 16 16.43 -6.71 3.63
C LEU A 16 15.47 -7.80 3.17
N TYR A 17 14.43 -8.03 3.95
CA TYR A 17 13.39 -9.01 3.65
C TYR A 17 12.11 -8.33 3.24
N LEU A 18 11.60 -8.70 2.08
CA LEU A 18 10.27 -8.31 1.60
C LEU A 18 9.68 -9.48 0.80
N GLU A 19 8.35 -9.50 0.71
CA GLU A 19 7.68 -10.29 -0.33
C GLU A 19 8.13 -9.82 -1.72
N PRO A 20 7.99 -10.65 -2.78
CA PRO A 20 8.44 -10.28 -4.11
C PRO A 20 7.86 -8.94 -4.55
N ILE A 21 8.74 -7.96 -4.77
CA ILE A 21 8.32 -6.60 -5.14
C ILE A 21 7.82 -6.53 -6.59
N PRO A 22 6.81 -5.70 -6.87
CA PRO A 22 6.38 -5.40 -8.24
C PRO A 22 7.52 -4.84 -9.09
N ASN A 23 7.51 -5.14 -10.39
CA ASN A 23 8.54 -4.67 -11.33
C ASN A 23 8.68 -3.15 -11.37
N ILE A 24 7.61 -2.42 -11.11
CA ILE A 24 7.59 -0.95 -11.09
C ILE A 24 8.52 -0.35 -10.01
N PHE A 25 8.92 -1.13 -8.99
CA PHE A 25 9.83 -0.70 -7.93
C PHE A 25 11.27 -1.18 -8.10
N LYS A 26 11.56 -1.99 -9.13
CA LYS A 26 12.91 -2.53 -9.37
C LYS A 26 13.94 -1.49 -9.81
N PHE A 27 13.54 -0.26 -10.10
CA PHE A 27 14.47 0.84 -10.38
C PHE A 27 15.19 1.32 -9.12
N MET A 28 14.66 1.05 -7.94
CA MET A 28 15.27 1.48 -6.68
C MET A 28 16.62 0.79 -6.48
N LYS A 29 17.58 1.56 -6.03
CA LYS A 29 18.94 1.08 -5.76
C LYS A 29 18.92 -0.12 -4.81
N ARG A 30 19.62 -1.19 -5.18
CA ARG A 30 19.74 -2.46 -4.45
C ARG A 30 18.42 -3.21 -4.29
N SER A 31 17.44 -2.96 -5.14
CA SER A 31 16.20 -3.75 -5.15
C SER A 31 16.47 -5.23 -5.45
N GLU A 32 17.55 -5.55 -6.14
CA GLU A 32 18.02 -6.91 -6.42
C GLU A 32 18.62 -7.61 -5.19
N GLU A 33 18.98 -6.87 -4.13
CA GLU A 33 19.49 -7.41 -2.87
C GLU A 33 18.36 -7.81 -1.89
N ILE A 34 17.09 -7.57 -2.25
CA ILE A 34 15.94 -7.96 -1.43
C ILE A 34 15.85 -9.48 -1.37
N LEU A 35 15.78 -10.00 -0.15
CA LEU A 35 15.65 -11.42 0.12
C LEU A 35 14.16 -11.80 0.23
N SER A 36 13.76 -12.84 -0.49
CA SER A 36 12.44 -13.46 -0.43
C SER A 36 12.46 -14.90 0.06
N GLU A 37 13.65 -15.41 0.34
CA GLU A 37 13.85 -16.70 1.01
C GLU A 37 14.14 -16.48 2.50
N TRP A 38 13.61 -17.35 3.34
CA TRP A 38 13.56 -17.18 4.79
C TRP A 38 14.30 -18.33 5.51
N PRO A 39 15.66 -18.41 5.42
CA PRO A 39 16.43 -19.48 6.05
C PRO A 39 16.34 -19.47 7.58
N ASP A 40 16.26 -20.65 8.21
CA ASP A 40 16.05 -20.79 9.66
C ASP A 40 17.31 -20.56 10.50
N ASP A 41 18.50 -20.61 9.90
CA ASP A 41 19.79 -20.52 10.57
C ASP A 41 20.29 -19.10 10.82
N ARG A 42 19.56 -18.08 10.34
CA ARG A 42 19.93 -16.67 10.50
C ARG A 42 19.51 -16.09 11.84
N LYS A 43 20.43 -15.37 12.47
CA LYS A 43 20.22 -14.61 13.72
C LYS A 43 20.66 -13.18 13.53
N TYR A 44 19.98 -12.26 14.20
CA TYR A 44 20.24 -10.83 14.10
C TYR A 44 20.35 -10.21 15.49
N ASP A 45 21.32 -9.31 15.65
CA ASP A 45 21.46 -8.48 16.85
C ASP A 45 20.32 -7.45 16.92
N LEU A 46 19.86 -6.96 15.75
CA LEU A 46 18.81 -5.97 15.63
C LEU A 46 17.85 -6.33 14.50
N PHE A 47 16.55 -6.29 14.78
CA PHE A 47 15.49 -6.35 13.81
C PHE A 47 14.77 -4.98 13.74
N ILE A 48 14.62 -4.42 12.54
CA ILE A 48 13.90 -3.16 12.31
C ILE A 48 12.65 -3.46 11.48
N ALA A 49 11.48 -3.42 12.11
CA ALA A 49 10.19 -3.45 11.41
C ALA A 49 9.84 -2.05 10.92
N GLN A 50 9.42 -1.92 9.67
CA GLN A 50 8.99 -0.66 9.10
C GLN A 50 7.64 -0.83 8.41
N ASP A 51 6.74 0.15 8.61
CA ASP A 51 5.42 0.17 7.99
C ASP A 51 4.58 -1.08 8.31
N CYS A 52 4.61 -1.48 9.56
CA CYS A 52 4.00 -2.71 10.04
C CYS A 52 3.18 -2.45 11.32
N GLY A 53 1.86 -2.35 11.18
CA GLY A 53 0.95 -2.02 12.29
C GLY A 53 0.73 -3.16 13.30
N ASP A 54 1.12 -4.40 13.00
CA ASP A 54 0.94 -5.58 13.85
C ASP A 54 2.03 -6.61 13.57
N ALA A 55 2.56 -7.23 14.63
CA ALA A 55 3.58 -8.28 14.52
C ALA A 55 3.14 -9.48 13.65
N LYS A 56 1.84 -9.79 13.57
CA LYS A 56 1.32 -10.85 12.68
C LYS A 56 1.57 -10.57 11.20
N ARG A 57 1.71 -9.29 10.81
CA ARG A 57 2.01 -8.88 9.44
C ARG A 57 3.47 -9.10 9.05
N LEU A 58 4.34 -9.42 9.99
CA LEU A 58 5.73 -9.80 9.71
C LEU A 58 5.84 -11.12 8.93
N GLY A 59 4.77 -11.94 8.92
CA GLY A 59 4.73 -13.18 8.16
C GLY A 59 5.92 -14.08 8.48
N ASN A 60 6.65 -14.51 7.44
CA ASN A 60 7.83 -15.36 7.59
C ASN A 60 9.02 -14.69 8.33
N ALA A 61 9.03 -13.36 8.43
CA ALA A 61 10.06 -12.64 9.18
C ALA A 61 9.85 -12.69 10.71
N ALA A 62 8.68 -13.12 11.19
CA ALA A 62 8.37 -13.15 12.62
C ALA A 62 9.43 -13.95 13.43
N LYS A 63 9.94 -15.06 12.90
CA LYS A 63 11.00 -15.86 13.54
C LYS A 63 12.30 -15.08 13.79
N TYR A 64 12.64 -14.13 12.90
CA TYR A 64 13.81 -13.27 13.08
C TYR A 64 13.53 -12.16 14.09
N PHE A 65 12.33 -11.62 14.09
CA PHE A 65 11.88 -10.65 15.09
C PHE A 65 11.90 -11.24 16.50
N GLU A 66 11.33 -12.45 16.68
CA GLU A 66 11.26 -13.15 17.97
C GLU A 66 12.62 -13.57 18.50
N SER A 67 13.61 -13.81 17.63
CA SER A 67 14.95 -14.28 17.99
C SER A 67 16.02 -13.19 18.00
N ALA A 68 15.72 -11.95 17.59
CA ALA A 68 16.64 -10.83 17.61
C ALA A 68 16.95 -10.38 19.05
N GLU A 69 18.17 -9.89 19.28
CA GLU A 69 18.56 -9.36 20.59
C GLU A 69 17.82 -8.06 20.91
N HIS A 70 17.60 -7.22 19.87
CA HIS A 70 16.87 -5.97 19.95
C HIS A 70 15.89 -5.81 18.81
N THR A 71 14.77 -5.15 19.07
CA THR A 71 13.74 -4.88 18.06
C THR A 71 13.33 -3.42 18.03
N ILE A 72 13.19 -2.88 16.82
CA ILE A 72 12.69 -1.51 16.57
C ILE A 72 11.50 -1.60 15.63
N CYS A 73 10.46 -0.80 15.90
CA CYS A 73 9.37 -0.56 14.96
C CYS A 73 9.29 0.93 14.61
N VAL A 74 9.29 1.25 13.32
CA VAL A 74 9.01 2.59 12.81
C VAL A 74 7.75 2.52 11.98
N ASP A 75 6.68 3.21 12.39
CA ASP A 75 5.38 3.07 11.76
C ASP A 75 4.49 4.30 11.93
N HIS A 76 3.50 4.45 11.05
CA HIS A 76 2.49 5.50 11.12
C HIS A 76 1.05 4.97 11.24
N HIS A 77 0.85 3.67 11.36
CA HIS A 77 -0.49 3.10 11.51
C HIS A 77 -1.09 3.42 12.87
N VAL A 78 -2.31 3.98 12.89
CA VAL A 78 -3.11 4.24 14.11
C VAL A 78 -3.34 2.96 14.91
N SER A 79 -3.43 1.82 14.24
CA SER A 79 -3.68 0.50 14.86
C SER A 79 -2.44 -0.16 15.45
N ASN A 80 -1.25 0.46 15.36
CA ASN A 80 -0.02 -0.13 15.87
C ASN A 80 -0.08 -0.32 17.39
N GLN A 81 0.30 -1.51 17.85
CA GLN A 81 0.22 -1.93 19.26
C GLN A 81 1.54 -1.79 20.02
N ASN A 82 2.54 -1.09 19.46
CA ASN A 82 3.88 -0.95 20.05
C ASN A 82 4.53 -2.30 20.36
N PHE A 83 4.59 -3.18 19.38
CA PHE A 83 4.97 -4.58 19.56
C PHE A 83 6.48 -4.84 19.63
N ALA A 84 7.33 -3.85 19.31
CA ALA A 84 8.79 -3.95 19.41
C ALA A 84 9.30 -3.47 20.78
N GLU A 85 10.58 -3.73 21.08
CA GLU A 85 11.26 -3.18 22.26
C GLU A 85 11.31 -1.65 22.21
N HIS A 86 11.65 -1.10 21.02
CA HIS A 86 11.64 0.34 20.76
C HIS A 86 10.67 0.68 19.65
N ASN A 87 9.74 1.60 19.92
CA ASN A 87 8.69 1.96 18.99
C ASN A 87 8.73 3.45 18.67
N TYR A 88 8.85 3.78 17.38
CA TYR A 88 8.77 5.13 16.84
C TYR A 88 7.51 5.23 15.99
N ILE A 89 6.38 5.46 16.67
CA ILE A 89 5.04 5.38 16.08
C ILE A 89 4.39 6.76 16.08
N PHE A 90 4.11 7.32 14.90
CA PHE A 90 3.51 8.64 14.72
C PHE A 90 2.36 8.57 13.72
N PRO A 91 1.11 8.36 14.19
CA PRO A 91 -0.06 8.22 13.33
C PRO A 91 -0.41 9.46 12.49
N ASP A 92 0.06 10.65 12.91
CA ASP A 92 -0.14 11.90 12.18
C ASP A 92 0.84 12.08 11.00
N ALA A 93 1.86 11.23 10.88
CA ALA A 93 2.75 11.26 9.73
C ALA A 93 2.05 10.72 8.49
N SER A 94 2.36 11.30 7.33
CA SER A 94 1.74 10.90 6.06
C SER A 94 2.14 9.49 5.61
N SER A 95 3.27 9.01 6.08
CA SER A 95 3.86 7.72 5.73
C SER A 95 4.99 7.35 6.69
N THR A 96 5.32 6.08 6.77
CA THR A 96 6.55 5.64 7.45
C THR A 96 7.80 6.24 6.77
N CYS A 97 7.75 6.48 5.47
CA CYS A 97 8.85 7.13 4.74
C CYS A 97 9.09 8.58 5.19
N GLU A 98 8.05 9.34 5.57
CA GLU A 98 8.19 10.65 6.20
C GLU A 98 8.98 10.55 7.51
N LEU A 99 8.66 9.56 8.35
CA LEU A 99 9.38 9.31 9.61
C LEU A 99 10.85 8.91 9.38
N ILE A 100 11.12 8.09 8.38
CA ILE A 100 12.49 7.72 8.00
C ILE A 100 13.28 8.94 7.56
N PHE A 101 12.68 9.87 6.80
CA PHE A 101 13.36 11.14 6.45
C PHE A 101 13.79 11.91 7.69
N GLU A 102 12.94 11.99 8.72
CA GLU A 102 13.24 12.71 9.96
C GLU A 102 14.32 12.05 10.82
N LEU A 103 14.40 10.73 10.78
CA LEU A 103 15.41 9.97 11.52
C LEU A 103 16.81 10.05 10.89
N LEU A 104 16.90 10.37 9.60
CA LEU A 104 18.16 10.42 8.88
C LEU A 104 18.72 11.85 8.83
N PRO A 105 20.04 12.06 9.03
CA PRO A 105 20.68 13.35 8.77
C PRO A 105 20.49 13.76 7.30
N ASP A 106 20.00 14.97 7.06
CA ASP A 106 19.66 15.46 5.70
C ASP A 106 20.88 15.41 4.75
N GLU A 107 22.06 15.76 5.25
CA GLU A 107 23.32 15.71 4.50
C GLU A 107 23.74 14.31 4.06
N ARG A 108 23.15 13.26 4.66
CA ARG A 108 23.38 11.85 4.32
C ARG A 108 22.26 11.22 3.48
N ILE A 109 21.25 12.00 3.14
CA ILE A 109 20.22 11.59 2.18
C ILE A 109 20.73 11.94 0.79
N ASP A 110 21.33 10.96 0.12
CA ASP A 110 21.71 11.08 -1.27
C ASP A 110 20.49 10.89 -2.19
N ARG A 111 20.71 11.03 -3.50
CA ARG A 111 19.66 10.90 -4.50
C ARG A 111 18.95 9.53 -4.45
N GLU A 112 19.70 8.45 -4.25
CA GLU A 112 19.16 7.08 -4.28
C GLU A 112 18.28 6.80 -3.05
N ILE A 113 18.69 7.30 -1.87
CA ILE A 113 17.89 7.26 -0.64
C ILE A 113 16.65 8.14 -0.81
N ALA A 114 16.78 9.33 -1.39
CA ALA A 114 15.67 10.24 -1.65
C ALA A 114 14.64 9.66 -2.61
N GLU A 115 15.06 8.94 -3.65
CA GLU A 115 14.15 8.22 -4.58
C GLU A 115 13.29 7.20 -3.83
N CYS A 116 13.88 6.42 -2.93
CA CYS A 116 13.14 5.45 -2.13
C CYS A 116 12.12 6.12 -1.18
N ILE A 117 12.55 7.15 -0.44
CA ILE A 117 11.69 7.88 0.50
C ILE A 117 10.53 8.56 -0.24
N TYR A 118 10.84 9.27 -1.33
CA TYR A 118 9.83 9.97 -2.14
C TYR A 118 8.80 9.00 -2.71
N THR A 119 9.24 7.85 -3.20
CA THR A 119 8.33 6.82 -3.75
C THR A 119 7.35 6.33 -2.68
N GLY A 120 7.81 6.02 -1.47
CA GLY A 120 6.93 5.61 -0.38
C GLY A 120 5.92 6.71 -0.01
N MET A 121 6.38 7.96 0.12
CA MET A 121 5.49 9.10 0.38
C MET A 121 4.42 9.26 -0.71
N VAL A 122 4.78 9.13 -1.99
CA VAL A 122 3.84 9.20 -3.13
C VAL A 122 2.75 8.14 -3.02
N HIS A 123 3.12 6.91 -2.65
CA HIS A 123 2.17 5.80 -2.59
C HIS A 123 1.21 5.93 -1.41
N ASP A 124 1.70 6.27 -0.21
CA ASP A 124 0.86 6.41 0.99
C ASP A 124 -0.06 7.63 0.94
N THR A 125 0.38 8.70 0.27
CA THR A 125 -0.39 9.94 0.15
C THR A 125 -1.28 10.00 -1.09
N GLY A 126 -1.25 8.97 -1.94
CA GLY A 126 -1.95 8.98 -3.22
C GLY A 126 -1.53 10.17 -4.09
N VAL A 127 -0.22 10.36 -4.27
CA VAL A 127 0.36 11.52 -4.95
C VAL A 127 -0.04 12.83 -4.25
N PHE A 128 0.06 12.85 -2.93
CA PHE A 128 -0.25 14.01 -2.08
C PHE A 128 -1.72 14.46 -2.11
N GLN A 129 -2.66 13.57 -2.50
CA GLN A 129 -4.10 13.89 -2.55
C GLN A 129 -4.84 13.52 -1.26
N TYR A 130 -4.31 12.61 -0.45
CA TYR A 130 -5.02 12.14 0.74
C TYR A 130 -4.87 13.11 1.90
N SER A 131 -5.83 13.06 2.84
CA SER A 131 -5.93 13.95 3.99
C SER A 131 -4.76 13.82 4.99
N CYS A 132 -3.98 12.75 4.91
CA CYS A 132 -2.74 12.60 5.68
C CYS A 132 -1.61 13.53 5.18
N THR A 133 -1.74 14.11 3.98
CA THR A 133 -0.76 15.07 3.44
C THR A 133 -0.80 16.37 4.23
N SER A 134 0.28 16.69 4.89
CA SER A 134 0.45 17.90 5.69
C SER A 134 1.41 18.90 5.03
N ARG A 135 1.54 20.11 5.60
CA ARG A 135 2.58 21.06 5.23
C ARG A 135 3.97 20.43 5.34
N LYS A 136 4.23 19.69 6.41
CA LYS A 136 5.50 19.00 6.66
C LYS A 136 5.79 17.97 5.56
N THR A 137 4.80 17.18 5.17
CA THR A 137 4.90 16.23 4.06
C THR A 137 5.38 16.92 2.77
N MET A 138 4.79 18.07 2.43
CA MET A 138 5.17 18.82 1.23
C MET A 138 6.56 19.46 1.34
N GLU A 139 6.94 19.93 2.52
CA GLU A 139 8.30 20.47 2.78
C GLU A 139 9.36 19.36 2.61
N ILE A 140 9.11 18.16 3.12
CA ILE A 140 9.99 17.00 2.96
C ILE A 140 10.06 16.59 1.47
N ALA A 141 8.92 16.51 0.79
CA ALA A 141 8.88 16.20 -0.64
C ALA A 141 9.72 17.21 -1.46
N GLY A 142 9.63 18.50 -1.14
CA GLY A 142 10.46 19.55 -1.75
C GLY A 142 11.96 19.32 -1.54
N LYS A 143 12.38 19.01 -0.32
CA LYS A 143 13.79 18.69 -0.01
C LYS A 143 14.27 17.45 -0.76
N LEU A 144 13.44 16.43 -0.88
CA LEU A 144 13.78 15.22 -1.65
C LEU A 144 13.97 15.54 -3.14
N ILE A 145 13.13 16.42 -3.70
CA ILE A 145 13.26 16.89 -5.10
C ILE A 145 14.59 17.64 -5.29
N GLU A 146 15.03 18.45 -4.33
CA GLU A 146 16.32 19.15 -4.35
C GLU A 146 17.53 18.20 -4.39
N LYS A 147 17.38 16.93 -3.95
CA LYS A 147 18.42 15.89 -4.10
C LYS A 147 18.58 15.40 -5.55
N GLY A 148 17.81 15.93 -6.52
CA GLY A 148 17.94 15.66 -7.95
C GLY A 148 17.25 14.39 -8.40
N ILE A 149 16.24 13.92 -7.67
CA ILE A 149 15.39 12.79 -8.10
C ILE A 149 14.56 13.15 -9.34
N ASN A 150 14.26 12.17 -10.16
CA ASN A 150 13.31 12.36 -11.27
C ASN A 150 11.88 12.10 -10.80
N PHE A 151 11.32 13.02 -10.00
CA PHE A 151 10.01 12.84 -9.38
C PHE A 151 8.87 12.67 -10.41
N PRO A 152 8.83 13.35 -11.59
CA PRO A 152 7.79 13.10 -12.58
C PRO A 152 7.81 11.64 -13.05
N LYS A 153 9.02 11.11 -13.34
CA LYS A 153 9.17 9.71 -13.77
C LYS A 153 8.75 8.75 -12.66
N ILE A 154 9.10 9.01 -11.39
CA ILE A 154 8.69 8.18 -10.26
C ILE A 154 7.17 8.13 -10.19
N VAL A 155 6.49 9.27 -10.22
CA VAL A 155 5.02 9.34 -10.16
C VAL A 155 4.38 8.63 -11.34
N ASP A 156 4.83 8.92 -12.55
CA ASP A 156 4.26 8.32 -13.76
C ASP A 156 4.43 6.79 -13.78
N GLU A 157 5.64 6.29 -13.57
CA GLU A 157 5.94 4.87 -13.75
C GLU A 157 5.46 4.01 -12.59
N THR A 158 5.39 4.55 -11.36
CA THR A 158 5.02 3.75 -10.21
C THR A 158 3.55 3.87 -9.82
N PHE A 159 2.88 4.98 -10.14
CA PHE A 159 1.51 5.24 -9.72
C PHE A 159 0.51 5.28 -10.88
N PHE A 160 0.82 5.99 -11.96
CA PHE A 160 -0.14 6.20 -13.05
C PHE A 160 -0.03 5.21 -14.21
N THR A 161 1.19 4.76 -14.56
CA THR A 161 1.38 3.88 -15.73
C THR A 161 0.67 2.55 -15.56
N LYS A 162 -0.16 2.21 -16.53
CA LYS A 162 -0.88 0.94 -16.62
C LYS A 162 -0.59 0.28 -17.97
N THR A 163 -0.58 -1.03 -18.02
CA THR A 163 -0.52 -1.75 -19.28
C THR A 163 -1.79 -1.53 -20.11
N TYR A 164 -1.70 -1.79 -21.40
CA TYR A 164 -2.86 -1.70 -22.28
C TYR A 164 -4.05 -2.55 -21.79
N ASN A 165 -3.79 -3.78 -21.33
CA ASN A 165 -4.81 -4.67 -20.81
C ASN A 165 -5.42 -4.16 -19.48
N GLN A 166 -4.60 -3.58 -18.59
CA GLN A 166 -5.12 -2.93 -17.38
C GLN A 166 -6.04 -1.75 -17.69
N ASN A 167 -5.71 -0.93 -18.70
CA ASN A 167 -6.58 0.15 -19.13
C ASN A 167 -7.88 -0.35 -19.76
N ARG A 168 -7.83 -1.44 -20.53
CA ARG A 168 -9.02 -2.05 -21.12
C ARG A 168 -9.96 -2.62 -20.07
N ILE A 169 -9.45 -3.38 -19.09
CA ILE A 169 -10.31 -3.96 -18.03
C ILE A 169 -10.86 -2.87 -17.11
N MET A 170 -10.12 -1.80 -16.86
CA MET A 170 -10.63 -0.62 -16.15
C MET A 170 -11.77 0.03 -16.94
N GLY A 171 -11.61 0.21 -18.25
CA GLY A 171 -12.68 0.71 -19.13
C GLY A 171 -13.93 -0.16 -19.06
N LEU A 172 -13.79 -1.49 -19.10
CA LEU A 172 -14.90 -2.43 -18.93
C LEU A 172 -15.58 -2.24 -17.58
N ALA A 173 -14.81 -2.17 -16.48
CA ALA A 173 -15.36 -1.99 -15.14
C ALA A 173 -16.15 -0.67 -15.01
N LEU A 174 -15.68 0.41 -15.62
CA LEU A 174 -16.40 1.69 -15.64
C LEU A 174 -17.70 1.61 -16.47
N MET A 175 -17.68 0.95 -17.63
CA MET A 175 -18.86 0.76 -18.46
C MET A 175 -19.93 -0.11 -17.80
N LYS A 176 -19.53 -1.10 -16.99
CA LYS A 176 -20.41 -2.00 -16.23
C LYS A 176 -20.88 -1.39 -14.90
N SER A 177 -20.38 -0.22 -14.53
CA SER A 177 -20.69 0.36 -13.23
C SER A 177 -22.16 0.76 -13.11
N VAL A 178 -22.69 0.59 -11.90
CA VAL A 178 -24.09 0.87 -11.55
C VAL A 178 -24.13 1.85 -10.38
N LEU A 179 -24.98 2.88 -10.48
CA LEU A 179 -25.25 3.82 -9.39
C LEU A 179 -26.37 3.31 -8.49
N HIS A 180 -26.19 3.47 -7.19
CA HIS A 180 -27.15 3.13 -6.14
C HIS A 180 -27.37 4.32 -5.21
N LEU A 181 -28.40 4.24 -4.36
CA LEU A 181 -28.68 5.24 -3.32
C LEU A 181 -28.68 6.68 -3.87
N ASP A 182 -29.48 6.92 -4.91
CA ASP A 182 -29.57 8.23 -5.59
C ASP A 182 -28.19 8.77 -6.04
N GLY A 183 -27.31 7.87 -6.51
CA GLY A 183 -25.98 8.22 -7.00
C GLY A 183 -24.91 8.40 -5.91
N LYS A 184 -25.22 8.10 -4.66
CA LYS A 184 -24.24 8.19 -3.55
C LYS A 184 -23.31 6.98 -3.47
N CYS A 185 -23.69 5.85 -4.05
CA CYS A 185 -22.86 4.67 -4.14
C CYS A 185 -22.72 4.23 -5.60
N ILE A 186 -21.54 3.72 -5.96
CA ILE A 186 -21.27 3.13 -7.27
C ILE A 186 -20.68 1.73 -7.07
N SER A 187 -21.15 0.77 -7.84
CA SER A 187 -20.57 -0.58 -7.85
C SER A 187 -20.11 -1.00 -9.24
N SER A 188 -19.18 -1.93 -9.30
CA SER A 188 -18.81 -2.65 -10.52
C SER A 188 -18.28 -4.04 -10.20
N VAL A 189 -18.47 -4.96 -11.13
CA VAL A 189 -18.10 -6.37 -10.99
C VAL A 189 -17.28 -6.80 -12.19
N ILE A 190 -16.17 -7.49 -11.94
CA ILE A 190 -15.36 -8.17 -12.96
C ILE A 190 -15.31 -9.66 -12.62
N THR A 191 -15.71 -10.47 -13.59
CA THR A 191 -15.73 -11.93 -13.46
C THR A 191 -14.36 -12.53 -13.78
N LYS A 192 -14.16 -13.79 -13.35
CA LYS A 192 -12.96 -14.57 -13.69
C LYS A 192 -12.82 -14.77 -15.21
N GLN A 193 -13.94 -14.98 -15.91
CA GLN A 193 -13.96 -15.07 -17.36
C GLN A 193 -13.48 -13.77 -18.02
N GLU A 194 -13.98 -12.62 -17.58
CA GLU A 194 -13.54 -11.31 -18.11
C GLU A 194 -12.06 -11.06 -17.85
N MET A 195 -11.53 -11.43 -16.68
CA MET A 195 -10.09 -11.34 -16.43
C MET A 195 -9.29 -12.20 -17.42
N GLN A 196 -9.75 -13.39 -17.74
CA GLN A 196 -9.11 -14.25 -18.75
C GLN A 196 -9.18 -13.66 -20.15
N GLU A 197 -10.35 -13.13 -20.57
CA GLU A 197 -10.54 -12.51 -21.89
C GLU A 197 -9.63 -11.27 -22.12
N TYR A 198 -9.36 -10.54 -21.03
CA TYR A 198 -8.50 -9.36 -21.08
C TYR A 198 -7.02 -9.66 -20.75
N ASP A 199 -6.66 -10.92 -20.50
CA ASP A 199 -5.32 -11.37 -20.11
C ASP A 199 -4.80 -10.57 -18.90
N VAL A 200 -5.61 -10.50 -17.83
CA VAL A 200 -5.27 -9.82 -16.57
C VAL A 200 -5.40 -10.76 -15.38
N LEU A 201 -4.64 -10.46 -14.34
CA LEU A 201 -4.67 -11.15 -13.05
C LEU A 201 -5.29 -10.23 -11.99
N PRO A 202 -5.76 -10.75 -10.84
CA PRO A 202 -6.29 -9.95 -9.74
C PRO A 202 -5.45 -8.73 -9.36
N LYS A 203 -4.12 -8.87 -9.31
CA LYS A 203 -3.18 -7.75 -9.04
C LYS A 203 -3.20 -6.63 -10.08
N HIS A 204 -3.74 -6.87 -11.26
CA HIS A 204 -3.84 -5.88 -12.34
C HIS A 204 -5.13 -5.03 -12.24
N LEU A 205 -6.02 -5.35 -11.29
CA LEU A 205 -7.28 -4.63 -11.08
C LEU A 205 -7.14 -3.46 -10.10
N ASP A 206 -5.94 -3.26 -9.56
CA ASP A 206 -5.66 -2.15 -8.65
C ASP A 206 -5.96 -0.80 -9.31
N GLY A 207 -6.59 0.08 -8.52
CA GLY A 207 -7.00 1.41 -8.95
C GLY A 207 -8.42 1.50 -9.50
N ILE A 208 -9.08 0.39 -9.89
CA ILE A 208 -10.45 0.41 -10.41
C ILE A 208 -11.42 1.01 -9.38
N VAL A 209 -11.39 0.54 -8.13
CA VAL A 209 -12.27 1.07 -7.09
C VAL A 209 -12.03 2.56 -6.81
N SER A 210 -10.77 2.99 -6.91
CA SER A 210 -10.41 4.41 -6.75
C SER A 210 -10.94 5.24 -7.92
N GLN A 211 -10.89 4.71 -9.14
CA GLN A 211 -11.45 5.37 -10.32
C GLN A 211 -13.00 5.48 -10.26
N LEU A 212 -13.67 4.45 -9.75
CA LEU A 212 -15.12 4.52 -9.49
C LEU A 212 -15.44 5.62 -8.46
N ARG A 213 -14.67 5.70 -7.36
CA ARG A 213 -14.88 6.67 -6.28
C ARG A 213 -14.80 8.14 -6.74
N VAL A 214 -13.97 8.46 -7.74
CA VAL A 214 -13.84 9.84 -8.23
C VAL A 214 -15.03 10.30 -9.08
N THR A 215 -16.02 9.44 -9.32
CA THR A 215 -17.27 9.84 -9.97
C THR A 215 -17.94 10.96 -9.14
N LYS A 216 -18.44 11.98 -9.84
CA LYS A 216 -19.10 13.12 -9.20
C LYS A 216 -20.30 12.64 -8.37
N ASP A 217 -20.49 13.24 -7.19
CA ASP A 217 -21.58 12.98 -6.23
C ASP A 217 -21.56 11.60 -5.56
N VAL A 218 -20.65 10.69 -5.96
CA VAL A 218 -20.44 9.39 -5.31
C VAL A 218 -19.69 9.58 -4.00
N GLU A 219 -20.20 8.99 -2.93
CA GLU A 219 -19.53 8.89 -1.61
C GLU A 219 -18.80 7.55 -1.46
N VAL A 220 -19.44 6.44 -1.87
CA VAL A 220 -18.88 5.08 -1.70
C VAL A 220 -18.73 4.40 -3.05
N ALA A 221 -17.59 3.78 -3.29
CA ALA A 221 -17.37 2.84 -4.40
C ALA A 221 -17.17 1.42 -3.87
N ILE A 222 -17.82 0.47 -4.52
CA ILE A 222 -17.76 -0.97 -4.25
C ILE A 222 -17.28 -1.65 -5.53
N PHE A 223 -16.16 -2.35 -5.47
CA PHE A 223 -15.63 -3.10 -6.59
C PHE A 223 -15.49 -4.57 -6.22
N LEU A 224 -16.10 -5.44 -6.99
CA LEU A 224 -16.02 -6.88 -6.84
C LEU A 224 -15.21 -7.48 -7.98
N TYR A 225 -14.35 -8.45 -7.65
CA TYR A 225 -13.80 -9.34 -8.66
C TYR A 225 -13.81 -10.79 -8.17
N GLU A 226 -14.10 -11.68 -9.09
CA GLU A 226 -14.24 -13.10 -8.81
C GLU A 226 -12.85 -13.75 -8.61
N LEU A 227 -12.68 -14.48 -7.50
CA LEU A 227 -11.48 -15.27 -7.19
C LEU A 227 -11.64 -16.71 -7.69
N GLU A 228 -12.64 -17.38 -7.18
CA GLU A 228 -13.09 -18.72 -7.54
C GLU A 228 -14.60 -18.66 -7.83
N ASP A 229 -15.17 -19.73 -8.39
CA ASP A 229 -16.58 -19.77 -8.75
C ASP A 229 -17.48 -19.37 -7.56
N GLY A 230 -18.14 -18.23 -7.70
CA GLY A 230 -19.03 -17.67 -6.68
C GLY A 230 -18.33 -17.07 -5.43
N GLU A 231 -17.02 -16.94 -5.42
CA GLU A 231 -16.28 -16.21 -4.38
C GLU A 231 -15.70 -14.92 -4.94
N PHE A 232 -16.07 -13.79 -4.31
CA PHE A 232 -15.66 -12.47 -4.74
C PHE A 232 -14.79 -11.77 -3.70
N LYS A 233 -13.70 -11.18 -4.14
CA LYS A 233 -12.99 -10.15 -3.37
C LYS A 233 -13.74 -8.85 -3.54
N VAL A 234 -14.06 -8.22 -2.41
CA VAL A 234 -14.72 -6.91 -2.35
C VAL A 234 -13.70 -5.87 -1.90
N SER A 235 -13.59 -4.81 -2.68
CA SER A 235 -12.79 -3.63 -2.37
C SER A 235 -13.70 -2.42 -2.29
N THR A 236 -13.57 -1.64 -1.21
CA THR A 236 -14.41 -0.46 -0.98
C THR A 236 -13.57 0.78 -0.75
N ARG A 237 -14.09 1.93 -1.22
CA ARG A 237 -13.50 3.25 -0.98
C ARG A 237 -14.59 4.25 -0.65
N SER A 238 -14.37 5.14 0.34
CA SER A 238 -15.26 6.26 0.63
C SER A 238 -14.54 7.60 0.48
N LYS A 239 -15.30 8.69 0.40
CA LYS A 239 -14.76 10.06 0.40
C LYS A 239 -14.64 10.60 1.82
N GLU A 240 -15.77 10.90 2.46
CA GLU A 240 -15.79 11.68 3.70
C GLU A 240 -16.68 11.11 4.80
N LEU A 241 -17.83 10.54 4.46
CA LEU A 241 -18.91 10.29 5.41
C LEU A 241 -18.90 8.86 6.00
N VAL A 242 -18.55 7.84 5.18
CA VAL A 242 -18.75 6.45 5.54
C VAL A 242 -17.47 5.82 6.08
N ASP A 243 -17.53 5.24 7.28
CA ASP A 243 -16.46 4.42 7.83
C ASP A 243 -16.54 2.98 7.28
N LEU A 244 -15.65 2.67 6.35
CA LEU A 244 -15.60 1.37 5.70
C LEU A 244 -14.96 0.29 6.56
N SER A 245 -14.19 0.65 7.57
CA SER A 245 -13.58 -0.33 8.47
C SER A 245 -14.64 -1.05 9.31
N GLU A 246 -15.64 -0.33 9.79
CA GLU A 246 -16.78 -0.91 10.52
C GLU A 246 -17.62 -1.84 9.63
N ILE A 247 -17.79 -1.48 8.36
CA ILE A 247 -18.51 -2.33 7.40
C ILE A 247 -17.72 -3.61 7.14
N ALA A 248 -16.42 -3.50 6.85
CA ALA A 248 -15.59 -4.66 6.53
C ALA A 248 -15.54 -5.69 7.67
N VAL A 249 -15.49 -5.23 8.92
CA VAL A 249 -15.50 -6.12 10.10
C VAL A 249 -16.75 -6.98 10.16
N LYS A 250 -17.91 -6.49 9.72
CA LYS A 250 -19.17 -7.30 9.67
C LYS A 250 -19.08 -8.48 8.69
N PHE A 251 -18.14 -8.41 7.75
CA PHE A 251 -17.91 -9.45 6.74
C PHE A 251 -16.54 -10.14 6.91
N ASP A 252 -16.03 -10.21 8.15
CA ASP A 252 -14.73 -10.82 8.49
C ASP A 252 -13.54 -10.25 7.70
N GLY A 253 -13.65 -8.98 7.32
CA GLY A 253 -12.61 -8.24 6.61
C GLY A 253 -11.93 -7.19 7.47
N GLY A 254 -11.28 -6.24 6.81
CA GLY A 254 -10.58 -5.16 7.51
C GLY A 254 -10.11 -4.06 6.57
N GLY A 255 -9.50 -3.04 7.17
CA GLY A 255 -8.97 -1.90 6.44
C GLY A 255 -8.95 -0.63 7.29
N HIS A 256 -8.97 0.49 6.61
CA HIS A 256 -9.01 1.82 7.19
C HIS A 256 -10.39 2.46 6.97
N VAL A 257 -10.66 3.55 7.68
CA VAL A 257 -11.91 4.32 7.60
C VAL A 257 -12.35 4.60 6.14
N ARG A 258 -11.40 4.88 5.22
CA ARG A 258 -11.69 5.25 3.82
C ARG A 258 -11.37 4.17 2.80
N ALA A 259 -10.83 3.04 3.22
CA ALA A 259 -10.39 1.96 2.33
C ALA A 259 -10.42 0.63 3.06
N ALA A 260 -11.33 -0.25 2.68
CA ALA A 260 -11.45 -1.56 3.30
C ALA A 260 -11.77 -2.64 2.28
N GLY A 261 -11.59 -3.90 2.68
CA GLY A 261 -11.88 -5.04 1.81
C GLY A 261 -12.12 -6.31 2.59
N PHE A 262 -12.86 -7.21 1.96
CA PHE A 262 -13.24 -8.52 2.49
C PHE A 262 -13.49 -9.49 1.35
N SER A 263 -13.84 -10.72 1.65
CA SER A 263 -14.27 -11.72 0.66
C SER A 263 -15.65 -12.24 1.00
N MET A 264 -16.49 -12.45 -0.02
CA MET A 264 -17.83 -13.01 0.17
C MET A 264 -18.13 -14.05 -0.91
N LYS A 265 -18.96 -15.03 -0.55
CA LYS A 265 -19.53 -15.99 -1.49
C LYS A 265 -20.99 -15.63 -1.79
N GLY A 266 -21.39 -15.77 -3.04
CA GLY A 266 -22.78 -15.53 -3.48
C GLY A 266 -22.85 -14.86 -4.84
N GLU A 267 -24.06 -14.52 -5.26
CA GLU A 267 -24.28 -13.74 -6.47
C GLU A 267 -23.87 -12.28 -6.27
N PRO A 268 -23.20 -11.63 -7.24
CA PRO A 268 -22.69 -10.27 -7.09
C PRO A 268 -23.74 -9.24 -6.65
N GLU A 269 -24.96 -9.36 -7.17
CA GLU A 269 -26.08 -8.46 -6.84
C GLU A 269 -26.46 -8.59 -5.37
N GLN A 270 -26.49 -9.81 -4.83
CA GLN A 270 -26.80 -10.08 -3.42
C GLN A 270 -25.69 -9.57 -2.51
N ILE A 271 -24.42 -9.71 -2.93
CA ILE A 271 -23.27 -9.18 -2.19
C ILE A 271 -23.35 -7.64 -2.12
N ILE A 272 -23.64 -6.99 -3.25
CA ILE A 272 -23.78 -5.51 -3.29
C ILE A 272 -24.95 -5.07 -2.40
N GLU A 273 -26.11 -5.74 -2.48
CA GLU A 273 -27.30 -5.41 -1.69
C GLU A 273 -27.04 -5.59 -0.16
N ALA A 274 -26.25 -6.57 0.23
CA ALA A 274 -25.87 -6.76 1.63
C ALA A 274 -24.94 -5.67 2.19
N ILE A 275 -24.22 -4.96 1.30
CA ILE A 275 -23.31 -3.89 1.67
C ILE A 275 -24.03 -2.52 1.73
N LEU A 276 -25.03 -2.31 0.87
CA LEU A 276 -25.83 -1.08 0.79
C LEU A 276 -26.76 -0.90 1.97
#